data_f5a43ff99b8eab1c97c66058be96649f
#
_entry.id   f5a43ff99b8eab1c97c66058be96649f
#
_cell.length_a   1.000
_cell.length_b   1.000
_cell.length_c   1.000
_cell.angle_alpha   90.00
_cell.angle_beta   90.00
_cell.angle_gamma   90.00
#
_symmetry.space_group_name_H-M   'P 1'
#
loop_
_entity.id
_entity.type
_entity.pdbx_description
1 polymer ?
#
loop_
_entity_poly.entity_id
_entity_poly.type
_entity_poly.pdbx_seq_one_letter_code
_entity_poly.pdbx_strand_id
1 'polypeptide(L)'
;TNSGQIKSNREITYLAENAKINAQGMDMSIDSDTMFLNGKVKIKQDSGSIINSTNLFISHAQGEKKYQSKEKTVYLSKYNTVNSEEGIDADMNKNLIKLLGKVEILGLSGSKIESYNLLIDQSNGGEVYKANDSVHYQSSATNIKAKKMNYDAVTKKLELMDEVLAVYE
;
A
#
# COMPACT_ATOMS: atom_id res chain seq x y z
N THR A 1 0.50 39.38 -3.00
CA THR A 1 1.33 38.22 -3.39
C THR A 1 0.49 36.97 -3.20
N ASN A 2 -0.05 36.43 -4.30
CA ASN A 2 -0.68 35.13 -4.29
C ASN A 2 0.39 34.11 -3.91
N SER A 3 0.35 33.63 -2.66
CA SER A 3 1.06 32.40 -2.33
C SER A 3 0.43 31.30 -3.19
N GLY A 4 1.22 30.55 -3.94
CA GLY A 4 0.75 29.45 -4.80
C GLY A 4 0.13 28.29 -4.01
N GLN A 5 -0.78 28.60 -3.07
CA GLN A 5 -1.47 27.66 -2.20
C GLN A 5 -2.95 27.59 -2.53
N ILE A 6 -3.48 26.38 -2.64
CA ILE A 6 -4.90 26.10 -2.82
C ILE A 6 -5.37 25.25 -1.63
N LYS A 7 -6.43 25.68 -0.95
CA LYS A 7 -7.04 24.95 0.18
C LYS A 7 -8.50 24.66 -0.07
N SER A 8 -8.94 23.48 0.32
CA SER A 8 -10.36 23.10 0.35
C SER A 8 -10.65 22.29 1.60
N ASN A 9 -11.73 22.67 2.31
CA ASN A 9 -12.29 21.90 3.42
C ASN A 9 -13.53 21.09 2.98
N ARG A 10 -13.76 21.01 1.66
CA ARG A 10 -14.85 20.22 1.07
C ARG A 10 -14.26 18.98 0.41
N GLU A 11 -15.11 17.97 0.25
CA GLU A 11 -14.77 16.78 -0.51
C GLU A 11 -14.22 17.16 -1.90
N ILE A 12 -13.09 16.57 -2.25
CA ILE A 12 -12.39 16.77 -3.51
C ILE A 12 -12.22 15.48 -4.28
N THR A 13 -12.16 15.60 -5.59
CA THR A 13 -11.71 14.55 -6.50
C THR A 13 -10.49 15.07 -7.26
N TYR A 14 -9.39 14.33 -7.18
CA TYR A 14 -8.18 14.59 -7.94
C TYR A 14 -7.96 13.46 -8.95
N LEU A 15 -7.74 13.81 -10.21
CA LEU A 15 -7.45 12.86 -11.28
C LEU A 15 -5.95 12.86 -11.55
N ALA A 16 -5.29 11.78 -11.14
CA ALA A 16 -3.91 11.47 -11.51
C ALA A 16 -3.87 10.68 -12.83
N GLU A 17 -2.68 10.51 -13.41
CA GLU A 17 -2.51 9.83 -14.70
C GLU A 17 -3.11 8.41 -14.74
N ASN A 18 -2.94 7.63 -13.65
CA ASN A 18 -3.38 6.23 -13.58
C ASN A 18 -4.24 5.95 -12.34
N ALA A 19 -4.84 7.01 -11.75
CA ALA A 19 -5.65 6.86 -10.56
C ALA A 19 -6.65 8.01 -10.37
N LYS A 20 -7.76 7.69 -9.73
CA LYS A 20 -8.72 8.66 -9.19
C LYS A 20 -8.61 8.69 -7.69
N ILE A 21 -8.43 9.89 -7.11
CA ILE A 21 -8.25 10.09 -5.68
C ILE A 21 -9.41 10.93 -5.14
N ASN A 22 -10.07 10.45 -4.11
CA ASN A 22 -11.10 11.18 -3.38
C ASN A 22 -10.61 11.44 -1.95
N ALA A 23 -10.84 12.66 -1.44
CA ALA A 23 -10.48 13.06 -0.07
C ALA A 23 -11.50 14.03 0.52
N GLN A 24 -11.49 14.21 1.83
CA GLN A 24 -12.42 15.10 2.54
C GLN A 24 -11.97 16.56 2.49
N GLY A 25 -10.72 16.82 2.21
CA GLY A 25 -10.14 18.15 2.08
C GLY A 25 -8.75 18.10 1.45
N MET A 26 -8.21 19.30 1.13
CA MET A 26 -6.93 19.43 0.44
C MET A 26 -6.21 20.71 0.84
N ASP A 27 -4.90 20.63 0.96
CA ASP A 27 -3.97 21.75 1.03
C ASP A 27 -2.86 21.51 0.00
N MET A 28 -2.82 22.30 -1.06
CA MET A 28 -1.89 22.13 -2.18
C MET A 28 -0.94 23.32 -2.26
N SER A 29 0.33 23.06 -2.42
CA SER A 29 1.37 24.05 -2.76
C SER A 29 1.79 23.87 -4.21
N ILE A 30 1.49 24.86 -5.05
CA ILE A 30 1.85 24.87 -6.46
C ILE A 30 3.36 25.02 -6.61
N ASP A 31 3.99 25.85 -5.80
CA ASP A 31 5.43 26.15 -5.89
C ASP A 31 6.32 24.92 -5.59
N SER A 32 5.89 24.07 -4.67
CA SER A 32 6.61 22.83 -4.30
C SER A 32 6.06 21.59 -4.98
N ASP A 33 5.02 21.69 -5.78
CA ASP A 33 4.31 20.60 -6.43
C ASP A 33 3.95 19.46 -5.44
N THR A 34 3.38 19.88 -4.30
CA THR A 34 2.99 18.99 -3.22
C THR A 34 1.53 19.20 -2.82
N MET A 35 0.90 18.14 -2.37
CA MET A 35 -0.49 18.15 -1.93
C MET A 35 -0.64 17.34 -0.65
N PHE A 36 -1.34 17.88 0.33
CA PHE A 36 -1.78 17.15 1.52
C PHE A 36 -3.30 16.96 1.45
N LEU A 37 -3.72 15.71 1.45
CA LEU A 37 -5.12 15.31 1.43
C LEU A 37 -5.57 15.01 2.85
N ASN A 38 -6.59 15.73 3.32
CA ASN A 38 -7.08 15.65 4.69
C ASN A 38 -8.21 14.62 4.82
N GLY A 39 -8.25 13.98 5.98
CA GLY A 39 -9.30 13.05 6.37
C GLY A 39 -9.23 11.73 5.59
N LYS A 40 -10.37 11.10 5.35
CA LYS A 40 -10.43 9.82 4.62
C LYS A 40 -10.02 10.02 3.16
N VAL A 41 -9.06 9.23 2.71
CA VAL A 41 -8.54 9.23 1.35
C VAL A 41 -8.78 7.87 0.71
N LYS A 42 -9.33 7.88 -0.51
CA LYS A 42 -9.51 6.69 -1.34
C LYS A 42 -8.83 6.89 -2.69
N ILE A 43 -7.87 6.05 -3.00
CA ILE A 43 -7.19 6.01 -4.30
C ILE A 43 -7.70 4.79 -5.04
N LYS A 44 -8.31 5.01 -6.20
CA LYS A 44 -8.71 3.94 -7.12
C LYS A 44 -7.76 3.97 -8.31
N GLN A 45 -6.93 2.93 -8.44
CA GLN A 45 -6.01 2.77 -9.55
C GLN A 45 -6.72 2.20 -10.79
N ASP A 46 -6.22 2.49 -11.98
CA ASP A 46 -6.76 1.95 -13.24
C ASP A 46 -6.61 0.43 -13.33
N SER A 47 -5.64 -0.15 -12.62
CA SER A 47 -5.50 -1.60 -12.42
C SER A 47 -6.68 -2.26 -11.70
N GLY A 48 -7.57 -1.45 -11.10
CA GLY A 48 -8.70 -1.88 -10.26
C GLY A 48 -8.37 -1.99 -8.79
N SER A 49 -7.11 -1.82 -8.38
CA SER A 49 -6.72 -1.83 -6.97
C SER A 49 -7.18 -0.55 -6.26
N ILE A 50 -7.46 -0.66 -4.97
CA ILE A 50 -7.93 0.44 -4.14
C ILE A 50 -7.01 0.58 -2.92
N ILE A 51 -6.60 1.81 -2.61
CA ILE A 51 -5.90 2.17 -1.38
C ILE A 51 -6.82 3.06 -0.56
N ASN A 52 -7.12 2.65 0.65
CA ASN A 52 -7.84 3.47 1.63
C ASN A 52 -6.88 3.85 2.75
N SER A 53 -6.76 5.14 3.01
CA SER A 53 -5.90 5.68 4.06
C SER A 53 -6.55 6.91 4.70
N THR A 54 -5.82 7.54 5.58
CA THR A 54 -6.20 8.83 6.19
C THR A 54 -5.00 9.76 6.11
N ASN A 55 -5.23 11.04 5.81
CA ASN A 55 -4.17 12.06 5.76
C ASN A 55 -2.99 11.66 4.87
N LEU A 56 -3.17 11.79 3.56
CA LEU A 56 -2.17 11.41 2.56
C LEU A 56 -1.39 12.62 2.05
N PHE A 57 -0.08 12.53 2.06
CA PHE A 57 0.83 13.46 1.40
C PHE A 57 1.17 12.95 0.00
N ILE A 58 1.09 13.83 -1.00
CA ILE A 58 1.45 13.54 -2.39
C ILE A 58 2.54 14.52 -2.81
N SER A 59 3.63 14.02 -3.39
CA SER A 59 4.68 14.81 -4.01
C SER A 59 4.80 14.48 -5.49
N HIS A 60 4.80 15.53 -6.32
CA HIS A 60 5.16 15.47 -7.73
C HIS A 60 6.45 16.28 -8.01
N ALA A 61 7.11 16.75 -6.96
CA ALA A 61 8.33 17.55 -7.07
C ALA A 61 9.37 16.82 -7.93
N GLN A 62 9.96 17.53 -8.89
CA GLN A 62 10.98 17.01 -9.81
C GLN A 62 10.55 15.75 -10.60
N GLY A 63 9.25 15.60 -10.88
CA GLY A 63 8.71 14.46 -11.61
C GLY A 63 8.51 13.19 -10.76
N GLU A 64 8.64 13.29 -9.45
CA GLU A 64 8.26 12.21 -8.54
C GLU A 64 6.74 11.97 -8.60
N LYS A 65 6.32 10.75 -8.24
CA LYS A 65 4.94 10.41 -7.95
C LYS A 65 4.91 9.61 -6.66
N LYS A 66 5.12 10.29 -5.54
CA LYS A 66 5.18 9.67 -4.21
C LYS A 66 3.91 9.93 -3.42
N TYR A 67 3.37 8.88 -2.81
CA TYR A 67 2.20 8.91 -1.94
C TYR A 67 2.58 8.37 -0.57
N GLN A 68 2.39 9.16 0.48
CA GLN A 68 2.81 8.82 1.83
C GLN A 68 1.72 9.10 2.86
N SER A 69 1.52 8.17 3.77
CA SER A 69 0.72 8.34 4.98
C SER A 69 1.36 7.56 6.12
N LYS A 70 1.20 8.07 7.34
CA LYS A 70 1.59 7.38 8.59
C LYS A 70 0.38 6.76 9.30
N GLU A 71 -0.78 6.81 8.67
CA GLU A 71 -2.03 6.33 9.24
C GLU A 71 -2.34 4.95 8.70
N LYS A 72 -3.14 4.20 9.45
CA LYS A 72 -3.61 2.87 9.04
C LYS A 72 -4.07 2.88 7.58
N THR A 73 -3.54 1.96 6.79
CA THR A 73 -3.81 1.85 5.36
C THR A 73 -4.30 0.47 5.00
N VAL A 74 -5.30 0.41 4.11
CA VAL A 74 -5.84 -0.83 3.57
C VAL A 74 -5.65 -0.81 2.05
N TYR A 75 -4.92 -1.78 1.54
CA TYR A 75 -4.78 -2.05 0.12
C TYR A 75 -5.68 -3.22 -0.28
N LEU A 76 -6.50 -3.01 -1.29
CA LEU A 76 -7.45 -3.98 -1.82
C LEU A 76 -7.12 -4.26 -3.28
N SER A 77 -6.97 -5.51 -3.63
CA SER A 77 -6.87 -5.93 -5.03
C SER A 77 -7.84 -7.07 -5.31
N LYS A 78 -7.88 -7.52 -6.56
CA LYS A 78 -8.66 -8.71 -6.92
C LYS A 78 -8.12 -10.01 -6.31
N TYR A 79 -6.91 -9.96 -5.73
CA TYR A 79 -6.26 -11.14 -5.17
C TYR A 79 -6.36 -11.20 -3.64
N ASN A 80 -6.10 -10.07 -2.98
CA ASN A 80 -5.95 -10.02 -1.52
C ASN A 80 -6.43 -8.69 -0.94
N THR A 81 -6.70 -8.72 0.36
CA THR A 81 -6.80 -7.54 1.21
C THR A 81 -5.55 -7.44 2.07
N VAL A 82 -4.89 -6.29 2.09
CA VAL A 82 -3.68 -6.07 2.88
C VAL A 82 -3.91 -4.89 3.83
N ASN A 83 -3.76 -5.14 5.11
CA ASN A 83 -3.89 -4.14 6.17
C ASN A 83 -2.49 -3.76 6.67
N SER A 84 -2.22 -2.46 6.81
CA SER A 84 -1.01 -1.91 7.42
C SER A 84 -1.37 -1.02 8.59
N GLU A 85 -0.64 -1.12 9.70
CA GLU A 85 -0.91 -0.33 10.92
C GLU A 85 -0.22 1.03 10.91
N GLU A 86 0.92 1.18 10.22
CA GLU A 86 1.75 2.40 10.25
C GLU A 86 1.81 3.15 8.91
N GLY A 87 0.95 2.76 7.96
CA GLY A 87 0.72 3.55 6.75
C GLY A 87 1.38 3.03 5.48
N ILE A 88 1.67 3.96 4.57
CA ILE A 88 2.10 3.67 3.20
C ILE A 88 3.20 4.63 2.77
N ASP A 89 4.16 4.13 2.00
CA ASP A 89 5.13 4.89 1.22
C ASP A 89 5.17 4.28 -0.19
N ALA A 90 4.56 4.95 -1.16
CA ALA A 90 4.42 4.44 -2.52
C ALA A 90 5.18 5.31 -3.52
N ASP A 91 5.94 4.65 -4.39
CA ASP A 91 6.59 5.23 -5.57
C ASP A 91 5.81 4.78 -6.81
N MET A 92 4.91 5.65 -7.28
CA MET A 92 4.02 5.32 -8.39
C MET A 92 4.73 5.35 -9.75
N ASN A 93 5.88 6.01 -9.88
CA ASN A 93 6.71 5.91 -11.08
C ASN A 93 7.30 4.52 -11.27
N LYS A 94 7.57 3.84 -10.17
CA LYS A 94 8.12 2.46 -10.17
C LYS A 94 7.05 1.40 -9.98
N ASN A 95 5.80 1.77 -9.75
CA ASN A 95 4.71 0.87 -9.37
C ASN A 95 5.06 0.02 -8.13
N LEU A 96 5.68 0.66 -7.13
CA LEU A 96 6.08 0.07 -5.87
C LEU A 96 5.25 0.67 -4.73
N ILE A 97 4.63 -0.18 -3.93
CA ILE A 97 3.85 0.22 -2.75
C ILE A 97 4.47 -0.46 -1.53
N LYS A 98 5.03 0.33 -0.61
CA LYS A 98 5.52 -0.15 0.67
C LYS A 98 4.48 0.12 1.75
N LEU A 99 3.99 -0.93 2.38
CA LEU A 99 3.13 -0.87 3.55
C LEU A 99 3.99 -1.02 4.81
N LEU A 100 3.72 -0.18 5.81
CA LEU A 100 4.62 0.05 6.95
C LEU A 100 4.06 -0.56 8.23
N GLY A 101 4.99 -0.93 9.13
CA GLY A 101 4.68 -1.52 10.42
C GLY A 101 4.17 -2.94 10.33
N LYS A 102 3.30 -3.33 11.25
CA LYS A 102 2.65 -4.63 11.19
C LYS A 102 1.69 -4.68 10.00
N VAL A 103 1.89 -5.66 9.12
CA VAL A 103 1.11 -5.87 7.91
C VAL A 103 0.45 -7.24 7.96
N GLU A 104 -0.82 -7.29 7.57
CA GLU A 104 -1.61 -8.50 7.47
C GLU A 104 -2.16 -8.66 6.05
N ILE A 105 -1.87 -9.79 5.41
CA ILE A 105 -2.40 -10.16 4.11
C ILE A 105 -3.49 -11.21 4.32
N LEU A 106 -4.69 -10.92 3.88
CA LEU A 106 -5.83 -11.83 3.90
C LEU A 106 -6.10 -12.33 2.49
N GLY A 107 -5.82 -13.60 2.26
CA GLY A 107 -6.06 -14.27 0.98
C GLY A 107 -7.51 -14.72 0.83
N LEU A 108 -7.98 -14.77 -0.41
CA LEU A 108 -9.33 -15.24 -0.74
C LEU A 108 -9.57 -16.72 -0.38
N SER A 109 -8.50 -17.49 -0.14
CA SER A 109 -8.56 -18.90 0.28
C SER A 109 -8.66 -19.11 1.79
N GLY A 110 -8.78 -18.05 2.59
CA GLY A 110 -8.80 -18.12 4.05
C GLY A 110 -7.40 -18.24 4.69
N SER A 111 -6.33 -18.14 3.90
CA SER A 111 -4.97 -18.03 4.44
C SER A 111 -4.69 -16.62 4.92
N LYS A 112 -3.82 -16.51 5.92
CA LYS A 112 -3.35 -15.26 6.51
C LYS A 112 -1.82 -15.22 6.51
N ILE A 113 -1.26 -14.08 6.15
CA ILE A 113 0.18 -13.83 6.29
C ILE A 113 0.35 -12.56 7.11
N GLU A 114 1.16 -12.62 8.14
CA GLU A 114 1.59 -11.44 8.90
C GLU A 114 3.07 -11.19 8.63
N SER A 115 3.44 -9.92 8.50
CA SER A 115 4.84 -9.51 8.36
C SER A 115 5.06 -8.14 9.00
N TYR A 116 6.34 -7.75 9.13
CA TYR A 116 6.71 -6.39 9.48
C TYR A 116 7.27 -5.71 8.23
N ASN A 117 6.60 -4.65 7.77
CA ASN A 117 6.74 -4.03 6.46
C ASN A 117 6.50 -5.00 5.29
N LEU A 118 5.89 -4.51 4.25
CA LEU A 118 5.61 -5.27 3.05
C LEU A 118 5.82 -4.40 1.82
N LEU A 119 6.54 -4.92 0.83
CA LEU A 119 6.62 -4.32 -0.50
C LEU A 119 5.68 -5.04 -1.45
N ILE A 120 4.79 -4.30 -2.11
CA ILE A 120 3.96 -4.75 -3.23
C ILE A 120 4.60 -4.21 -4.50
N ASP A 121 5.07 -5.09 -5.36
CA ASP A 121 5.71 -4.79 -6.63
C ASP A 121 4.72 -5.09 -7.76
N GLN A 122 4.30 -4.04 -8.46
CA GLN A 122 3.37 -4.09 -9.60
C GLN A 122 4.06 -3.77 -10.94
N SER A 123 5.39 -3.67 -10.96
CA SER A 123 6.17 -3.21 -12.12
C SER A 123 6.02 -4.08 -13.36
N ASN A 124 5.67 -5.37 -13.19
CA ASN A 124 5.54 -6.34 -14.29
C ASN A 124 4.07 -6.69 -14.62
N GLY A 125 3.12 -5.83 -14.28
CA GLY A 125 1.69 -6.03 -14.55
C GLY A 125 1.00 -7.08 -13.69
N GLY A 126 1.73 -7.68 -12.73
CA GLY A 126 1.22 -8.57 -11.69
C GLY A 126 1.34 -7.93 -10.31
N GLU A 127 1.13 -8.71 -9.26
CA GLU A 127 1.37 -8.30 -7.88
C GLU A 127 2.28 -9.31 -7.20
N VAL A 128 3.48 -8.88 -6.83
CA VAL A 128 4.42 -9.68 -6.05
C VAL A 128 4.60 -9.01 -4.68
N TYR A 129 4.36 -9.77 -3.64
CA TYR A 129 4.48 -9.32 -2.25
C TYR A 129 5.80 -9.81 -1.67
N LYS A 130 6.63 -8.90 -1.16
CA LYS A 130 7.95 -9.19 -0.61
C LYS A 130 8.04 -8.69 0.82
N ALA A 131 8.42 -9.55 1.74
CA ALA A 131 8.76 -9.21 3.11
C ALA A 131 10.16 -9.74 3.45
N ASN A 132 10.93 -8.94 4.21
CA ASN A 132 12.30 -9.25 4.57
C ASN A 132 12.52 -9.36 6.07
N ASP A 133 11.42 -9.33 6.85
CA ASP A 133 11.49 -9.40 8.29
C ASP A 133 10.20 -10.00 8.86
N SER A 134 10.37 -11.02 9.70
CA SER A 134 9.33 -11.63 10.52
C SER A 134 8.04 -11.98 9.77
N VAL A 135 8.05 -13.09 9.06
CA VAL A 135 6.89 -13.61 8.32
C VAL A 135 6.22 -14.74 9.10
N HIS A 136 4.90 -14.67 9.24
CA HIS A 136 4.08 -15.73 9.82
C HIS A 136 2.92 -16.07 8.87
N TYR A 137 2.98 -17.26 8.29
CA TYR A 137 1.93 -17.81 7.43
C TYR A 137 1.03 -18.75 8.23
N GLN A 138 -0.28 -18.57 8.09
CA GLN A 138 -1.29 -19.41 8.73
C GLN A 138 -2.36 -19.82 7.72
N SER A 139 -2.76 -21.08 7.77
CA SER A 139 -3.93 -21.62 7.09
C SER A 139 -4.64 -22.61 8.03
N SER A 140 -5.72 -23.24 7.58
CA SER A 140 -6.44 -24.26 8.37
C SER A 140 -5.59 -25.48 8.74
N ALA A 141 -4.51 -25.75 8.00
CA ALA A 141 -3.70 -26.97 8.15
C ALA A 141 -2.20 -26.68 8.35
N THR A 142 -1.80 -25.41 8.29
CA THR A 142 -0.37 -25.08 8.23
C THR A 142 -0.09 -23.80 9.00
N ASN A 143 0.96 -23.83 9.82
CA ASN A 143 1.46 -22.69 10.56
C ASN A 143 2.98 -22.64 10.42
N ILE A 144 3.52 -21.61 9.74
CA ILE A 144 4.94 -21.49 9.41
C ILE A 144 5.44 -20.10 9.74
N LYS A 145 6.61 -20.03 10.39
CA LYS A 145 7.36 -18.79 10.59
C LYS A 145 8.59 -18.78 9.68
N ALA A 146 8.95 -17.62 9.17
CA ALA A 146 10.16 -17.41 8.37
C ALA A 146 10.66 -15.97 8.52
N LYS A 147 11.85 -15.66 8.06
CA LYS A 147 12.36 -14.28 8.01
C LYS A 147 11.93 -13.56 6.76
N LYS A 148 11.86 -14.26 5.62
CA LYS A 148 11.58 -13.64 4.33
C LYS A 148 10.46 -14.34 3.59
N MET A 149 9.80 -13.58 2.74
CA MET A 149 8.73 -14.06 1.89
C MET A 149 8.81 -13.43 0.50
N ASN A 150 8.48 -14.24 -0.49
CA ASN A 150 8.13 -13.80 -1.83
C ASN A 150 6.80 -14.49 -2.21
N TYR A 151 5.75 -13.71 -2.44
CA TYR A 151 4.43 -14.23 -2.80
C TYR A 151 3.94 -13.60 -4.10
N ASP A 152 3.83 -14.41 -5.14
CA ASP A 152 3.22 -14.02 -6.40
C ASP A 152 1.69 -14.22 -6.31
N ALA A 153 0.95 -13.13 -6.27
CA ALA A 153 -0.50 -13.15 -6.12
C ALA A 153 -1.24 -13.67 -7.36
N VAL A 154 -0.62 -13.59 -8.53
CA VAL A 154 -1.20 -14.10 -9.81
C VAL A 154 -1.13 -15.61 -9.85
N THR A 155 0.05 -16.16 -9.64
CA THR A 155 0.31 -17.61 -9.66
C THR A 155 -0.02 -18.31 -8.35
N LYS A 156 -0.25 -17.54 -7.27
CA LYS A 156 -0.46 -18.01 -5.89
C LYS A 156 0.73 -18.79 -5.33
N LYS A 157 1.93 -18.55 -5.87
CA LYS A 157 3.15 -19.18 -5.41
C LYS A 157 3.72 -18.43 -4.23
N LEU A 158 3.85 -19.09 -3.08
CA LEU A 158 4.47 -18.58 -1.87
C LEU A 158 5.82 -19.26 -1.66
N GLU A 159 6.86 -18.46 -1.50
CA GLU A 159 8.20 -18.89 -1.09
C GLU A 159 8.52 -18.28 0.26
N LEU A 160 8.78 -19.11 1.25
CA LEU A 160 9.24 -18.72 2.57
C LEU A 160 10.72 -19.05 2.68
N MET A 161 11.53 -18.12 3.15
CA MET A 161 12.98 -18.23 3.13
C MET A 161 13.56 -17.74 4.46
N ASP A 162 14.71 -18.25 4.78
CA ASP A 162 15.53 -17.95 5.96
C ASP A 162 14.80 -18.28 7.28
N GLU A 163 15.43 -19.13 8.08
CA GLU A 163 14.91 -19.57 9.39
C GLU A 163 13.46 -20.09 9.34
N VAL A 164 13.16 -20.93 8.33
CA VAL A 164 11.81 -21.47 8.15
C VAL A 164 11.52 -22.52 9.23
N LEU A 165 10.47 -22.31 10.00
CA LEU A 165 10.04 -23.18 11.10
C LEU A 165 8.54 -23.50 10.95
N ALA A 166 8.23 -24.79 10.80
CA ALA A 166 6.86 -25.26 10.93
C ALA A 166 6.46 -25.30 12.42
N VAL A 167 5.33 -24.72 12.75
CA VAL A 167 4.79 -24.68 14.11
C VAL A 167 3.64 -25.68 14.16
N TYR A 168 3.79 -26.70 14.99
CA TYR A 168 2.74 -27.70 15.26
C TYR A 168 2.05 -27.30 16.58
N GLU A 169 0.74 -27.20 16.57
CA GLU A 169 -0.09 -27.06 17.77
C GLU A 169 -0.51 -28.46 18.29
#